data_978d59518b40a7fcbb618824884307bc
#
_entry.id   978d59518b40a7fcbb618824884307bc
#
_cell.length_a   1.000
_cell.length_b   1.000
_cell.length_c   1.000
_cell.angle_alpha   90.00
_cell.angle_beta   90.00
_cell.angle_gamma   90.00
#
_symmetry.space_group_name_H-M   'P 1'
#
loop_
_entity.id
_entity.type
_entity.pdbx_description
1 polymer ?
#
loop_
_entity_poly.entity_id
_entity_poly.type
_entity_poly.pdbx_seq_one_letter_code
_entity_poly.pdbx_strand_id
1 'polypeptide(L)'
;MLWQDKNSIVAPMSPALNNQDTIKTKLKYINTSFENASQLDWEIDSAGVINLGLIYDHERSSPNRANGHWYFQIQAEPGADLTLILKNFDNVWNGRKASPVSDSTNCLISEDGINWTAIPTDFITGNRLKFQVHMKGDKLYVASVEPYRLSDLEKLKTEISKNPLVEISTIGKTVEGRPLEIIRVGNPDAHYRVFIRARAHSWEPGGNWVVQGLIRGLLQKDGNSYLAG
;
A
#
# COMPACT_ATOMS: atom_id res chain seq x y z
N MET A 1 -26.60 -45.13 5.15
CA MET A 1 -26.55 -44.13 4.07
C MET A 1 -25.22 -43.39 4.22
N LEU A 2 -24.22 -43.79 3.44
CA LEU A 2 -22.83 -43.38 3.60
C LEU A 2 -22.61 -42.13 2.75
N TRP A 3 -22.22 -41.02 3.36
CA TRP A 3 -21.71 -39.83 2.66
C TRP A 3 -20.24 -40.07 2.32
N GLN A 4 -19.92 -40.08 1.06
CA GLN A 4 -18.54 -40.07 0.58
C GLN A 4 -18.08 -38.62 0.40
N ASP A 5 -17.06 -38.27 1.16
CA ASP A 5 -16.27 -37.05 0.96
C ASP A 5 -15.53 -37.09 -0.38
N LYS A 6 -15.81 -36.11 -1.24
CA LYS A 6 -15.04 -35.82 -2.43
C LYS A 6 -14.40 -34.44 -2.29
N ASN A 7 -13.36 -34.33 -1.50
CA ASN A 7 -12.45 -33.20 -1.53
C ASN A 7 -11.25 -33.53 -2.41
N SER A 8 -11.38 -33.35 -3.73
CA SER A 8 -10.23 -33.25 -4.58
C SER A 8 -9.79 -31.79 -4.65
N ILE A 9 -8.75 -31.49 -3.88
CA ILE A 9 -8.01 -30.23 -4.03
C ILE A 9 -7.29 -30.28 -5.37
N VAL A 10 -7.82 -29.58 -6.36
CA VAL A 10 -7.10 -29.36 -7.62
C VAL A 10 -6.05 -28.28 -7.34
N ALA A 11 -4.79 -28.71 -7.29
CA ALA A 11 -3.67 -27.79 -7.26
C ALA A 11 -3.70 -26.89 -8.53
N PRO A 12 -3.39 -25.59 -8.44
CA PRO A 12 -3.33 -24.75 -9.60
C PRO A 12 -2.21 -25.26 -10.51
N MET A 13 -2.58 -25.61 -11.74
CA MET A 13 -1.60 -25.96 -12.78
C MET A 13 -0.76 -24.72 -13.07
N SER A 14 0.53 -24.79 -12.79
CA SER A 14 1.49 -23.83 -13.32
C SER A 14 1.39 -23.81 -14.85
N PRO A 15 1.30 -22.64 -15.50
CA PRO A 15 1.30 -22.60 -16.95
C PRO A 15 2.61 -23.15 -17.49
N ALA A 16 2.49 -24.06 -18.46
CA ALA A 16 3.63 -24.63 -19.17
C ALA A 16 4.47 -23.51 -19.80
N LEU A 17 5.75 -23.50 -19.49
CA LEU A 17 6.76 -22.64 -20.14
C LEU A 17 6.84 -23.01 -21.61
N ASN A 18 6.19 -22.23 -22.46
CA ASN A 18 6.44 -22.29 -23.90
C ASN A 18 7.82 -21.71 -24.17
N ASN A 19 8.65 -22.48 -24.88
CA ASN A 19 9.93 -22.07 -25.45
C ASN A 19 9.69 -20.95 -26.49
N GLN A 20 9.58 -19.70 -26.05
CA GLN A 20 9.83 -18.53 -26.87
C GLN A 20 11.18 -17.97 -26.44
N ASP A 21 11.96 -17.48 -27.35
CA ASP A 21 13.26 -16.84 -27.12
C ASP A 21 13.20 -15.96 -25.91
N THR A 22 13.78 -16.39 -24.80
CA THR A 22 13.73 -15.68 -23.53
C THR A 22 14.51 -14.39 -23.70
N ILE A 23 13.80 -13.28 -23.86
CA ILE A 23 14.38 -11.96 -23.69
C ILE A 23 14.96 -11.97 -22.27
N LYS A 24 16.30 -11.97 -22.18
CA LYS A 24 17.01 -11.91 -20.91
C LYS A 24 16.75 -10.55 -20.30
N THR A 25 15.63 -10.42 -19.56
CA THR A 25 15.43 -9.25 -18.75
C THR A 25 16.30 -9.39 -17.49
N LYS A 26 16.80 -8.28 -17.01
CA LYS A 26 17.50 -8.23 -15.73
C LYS A 26 16.55 -8.31 -14.52
N LEU A 27 15.23 -8.34 -14.76
CA LEU A 27 14.22 -8.57 -13.74
C LEU A 27 14.29 -10.02 -13.25
N LYS A 28 14.28 -10.20 -11.93
CA LYS A 28 14.21 -11.52 -11.28
C LYS A 28 12.78 -11.82 -10.83
N TYR A 29 12.14 -10.85 -10.16
CA TYR A 29 10.81 -11.05 -9.59
C TYR A 29 10.13 -9.74 -9.21
N ILE A 30 8.79 -9.72 -9.21
CA ILE A 30 7.97 -8.70 -8.58
C ILE A 30 7.37 -9.30 -7.31
N ASN A 31 7.82 -8.81 -6.15
CA ASN A 31 7.39 -9.30 -4.86
C ASN A 31 6.19 -8.48 -4.36
N THR A 32 5.10 -9.16 -4.02
CA THR A 32 3.88 -8.61 -3.42
C THR A 32 3.50 -9.34 -2.12
N SER A 33 4.43 -10.13 -1.55
CA SER A 33 4.20 -10.94 -0.36
C SER A 33 4.85 -10.32 0.88
N PHE A 34 4.50 -9.06 1.16
CA PHE A 34 4.95 -8.35 2.35
C PHE A 34 3.87 -7.39 2.86
N GLU A 35 4.09 -6.80 4.03
CA GLU A 35 3.11 -5.96 4.71
C GLU A 35 2.66 -4.77 3.84
N ASN A 36 1.34 -4.63 3.66
CA ASN A 36 0.67 -3.58 2.90
C ASN A 36 0.95 -3.60 1.37
N ALA A 37 1.57 -4.65 0.83
CA ALA A 37 1.78 -4.78 -0.60
C ALA A 37 0.45 -4.95 -1.35
N SER A 38 0.38 -4.36 -2.55
CA SER A 38 -0.73 -4.56 -3.48
C SER A 38 -0.50 -5.79 -4.31
N GLN A 39 -1.53 -6.60 -4.52
CA GLN A 39 -1.45 -7.72 -5.44
C GLN A 39 -1.40 -7.23 -6.88
N LEU A 40 -0.53 -7.85 -7.68
CA LEU A 40 -0.31 -7.55 -9.07
C LEU A 40 -0.21 -8.85 -9.87
N ASP A 41 -0.71 -8.84 -11.09
CA ASP A 41 -0.22 -9.70 -12.15
C ASP A 41 0.90 -8.99 -12.93
N TRP A 42 1.81 -9.73 -13.52
CA TRP A 42 2.85 -9.11 -14.33
C TRP A 42 3.34 -10.03 -15.45
N GLU A 43 3.76 -9.40 -16.52
CA GLU A 43 4.31 -10.05 -17.70
C GLU A 43 5.41 -9.18 -18.32
N ILE A 44 6.30 -9.77 -19.08
CA ILE A 44 7.32 -9.07 -19.83
C ILE A 44 6.99 -9.23 -21.31
N ASP A 45 6.83 -8.12 -22.03
CA ASP A 45 6.53 -8.14 -23.45
C ASP A 45 7.78 -8.36 -24.32
N SER A 46 7.58 -8.48 -25.64
CA SER A 46 8.65 -8.69 -26.61
C SER A 46 9.67 -7.55 -26.71
N ALA A 47 9.36 -6.38 -26.17
CA ALA A 47 10.28 -5.24 -26.09
C ALA A 47 11.03 -5.20 -24.73
N GLY A 48 10.80 -6.17 -23.85
CA GLY A 48 11.40 -6.21 -22.51
C GLY A 48 10.74 -5.28 -21.51
N VAL A 49 9.57 -4.71 -21.81
CA VAL A 49 8.81 -3.86 -20.91
C VAL A 49 8.02 -4.71 -19.92
N ILE A 50 8.07 -4.36 -18.65
CA ILE A 50 7.37 -5.02 -17.56
C ILE A 50 5.97 -4.42 -17.44
N ASN A 51 4.96 -5.17 -17.82
CA ASN A 51 3.56 -4.78 -17.71
C ASN A 51 3.01 -5.28 -16.38
N LEU A 52 2.49 -4.38 -15.56
CA LEU A 52 1.98 -4.63 -14.21
C LEU A 52 0.47 -4.36 -14.18
N GLY A 53 -0.32 -5.40 -14.00
CA GLY A 53 -1.78 -5.30 -13.86
C GLY A 53 -2.20 -5.22 -12.40
N LEU A 54 -2.87 -4.13 -12.00
CA LEU A 54 -3.45 -4.03 -10.66
C LEU A 54 -4.58 -5.05 -10.51
N ILE A 55 -4.52 -5.88 -9.45
CA ILE A 55 -5.61 -6.79 -9.10
C ILE A 55 -6.53 -6.06 -8.13
N TYR A 56 -7.84 -6.27 -8.30
CA TYR A 56 -8.84 -5.66 -7.43
C TYR A 56 -8.70 -6.20 -5.99
N ASP A 57 -8.66 -5.29 -5.03
CA ASP A 57 -8.70 -5.57 -3.59
C ASP A 57 -10.14 -5.52 -3.03
N HIS A 58 -11.13 -5.37 -3.89
CA HIS A 58 -12.55 -5.27 -3.57
C HIS A 58 -13.40 -6.06 -4.58
N GLU A 59 -14.67 -6.24 -4.27
CA GLU A 59 -15.59 -6.91 -5.18
C GLU A 59 -15.83 -6.09 -6.45
N ARG A 60 -15.61 -6.69 -7.61
CA ARG A 60 -15.82 -6.05 -8.93
C ARG A 60 -17.25 -5.62 -9.17
N SER A 61 -18.22 -6.25 -8.50
CA SER A 61 -19.63 -5.90 -8.53
C SER A 61 -19.97 -4.64 -7.74
N SER A 62 -19.05 -4.13 -6.92
CA SER A 62 -19.28 -2.89 -6.19
C SER A 62 -19.57 -1.72 -7.15
N PRO A 63 -20.63 -0.93 -6.90
CA PRO A 63 -20.95 0.25 -7.71
C PRO A 63 -19.91 1.36 -7.58
N ASN A 64 -19.20 1.38 -6.45
CA ASN A 64 -18.12 2.32 -6.18
C ASN A 64 -16.83 1.54 -6.00
N ARG A 65 -15.83 1.81 -6.83
CA ARG A 65 -14.53 1.16 -6.78
C ARG A 65 -13.44 2.08 -7.29
N ALA A 66 -12.27 1.97 -6.69
CA ALA A 66 -11.09 2.74 -7.07
C ALA A 66 -9.87 1.82 -7.06
N ASN A 67 -9.44 1.38 -8.23
CA ASN A 67 -8.25 0.57 -8.41
C ASN A 67 -7.09 1.47 -8.84
N GLY A 68 -6.50 2.18 -7.89
CA GLY A 68 -5.48 3.21 -8.15
C GLY A 68 -4.37 3.26 -7.12
N HIS A 69 -4.28 2.24 -6.28
CA HIS A 69 -3.22 2.10 -5.28
C HIS A 69 -2.28 0.97 -5.66
N TRP A 70 -0.97 1.20 -5.53
CA TRP A 70 0.06 0.18 -5.72
C TRP A 70 1.17 0.34 -4.71
N TYR A 71 1.67 -0.80 -4.24
CA TYR A 71 2.87 -0.93 -3.42
C TYR A 71 3.45 -2.32 -3.64
N PHE A 72 4.63 -2.40 -4.23
CA PHE A 72 5.31 -3.65 -4.57
C PHE A 72 6.83 -3.48 -4.52
N GLN A 73 7.56 -4.58 -4.59
CA GLN A 73 9.01 -4.59 -4.62
C GLN A 73 9.51 -5.23 -5.91
N ILE A 74 10.39 -4.55 -6.59
CA ILE A 74 11.15 -5.09 -7.74
C ILE A 74 12.39 -5.80 -7.18
N GLN A 75 12.65 -7.00 -7.69
CA GLN A 75 13.93 -7.71 -7.49
C GLN A 75 14.57 -7.90 -8.86
N ALA A 76 15.77 -7.36 -9.03
CA ALA A 76 16.48 -7.37 -10.30
C ALA A 76 18.01 -7.39 -10.11
N GLU A 77 18.75 -7.44 -11.20
CA GLU A 77 20.21 -7.31 -11.16
C GLU A 77 20.59 -5.85 -10.83
N PRO A 78 21.55 -5.61 -9.93
CA PRO A 78 22.10 -4.29 -9.72
C PRO A 78 22.62 -3.68 -11.05
N GLY A 79 22.38 -2.38 -11.24
CA GLY A 79 22.70 -1.67 -12.48
C GLY A 79 21.71 -1.90 -13.62
N ALA A 80 20.59 -2.58 -13.38
CA ALA A 80 19.56 -2.75 -14.39
C ALA A 80 18.74 -1.46 -14.57
N ASP A 81 18.49 -1.09 -15.84
CA ASP A 81 17.48 -0.12 -16.22
C ASP A 81 16.23 -0.88 -16.66
N LEU A 82 15.10 -0.60 -15.99
CA LEU A 82 13.85 -1.29 -16.23
C LEU A 82 12.78 -0.28 -16.64
N THR A 83 11.99 -0.63 -17.66
CA THR A 83 10.79 0.13 -18.04
C THR A 83 9.57 -0.65 -17.58
N LEU A 84 8.67 0.04 -16.87
CA LEU A 84 7.47 -0.52 -16.30
C LEU A 84 6.24 0.22 -16.81
N ILE A 85 5.14 -0.52 -17.00
CA ILE A 85 3.81 0.03 -17.32
C ILE A 85 2.81 -0.53 -16.34
N LEU A 86 2.25 0.36 -15.51
CA LEU A 86 1.09 0.05 -14.67
C LEU A 86 -0.19 0.18 -15.50
N LYS A 87 -1.07 -0.79 -15.36
CA LYS A 87 -2.34 -0.88 -16.09
C LYS A 87 -3.49 -1.33 -15.17
N ASN A 88 -4.69 -1.38 -15.70
CA ASN A 88 -5.91 -1.82 -15.00
C ASN A 88 -6.37 -0.84 -13.92
N PHE A 89 -6.18 0.44 -14.16
CA PHE A 89 -6.78 1.48 -13.32
C PHE A 89 -8.30 1.53 -13.59
N ASP A 90 -9.09 1.21 -12.56
CA ASP A 90 -10.55 1.26 -12.62
C ASP A 90 -11.06 2.13 -11.47
N ASN A 91 -11.71 3.22 -11.81
CA ASN A 91 -12.34 4.12 -10.87
C ASN A 91 -13.77 4.40 -11.31
N VAL A 92 -14.72 3.98 -10.50
CA VAL A 92 -16.16 4.25 -10.71
C VAL A 92 -16.74 4.76 -9.40
N TRP A 93 -17.37 5.93 -9.45
CA TRP A 93 -18.01 6.52 -8.28
C TRP A 93 -19.39 7.05 -8.65
N ASN A 94 -20.43 6.54 -7.99
CA ASN A 94 -21.83 6.85 -8.29
C ASN A 94 -22.17 6.73 -9.79
N GLY A 95 -21.71 5.65 -10.42
CA GLY A 95 -21.93 5.35 -11.84
C GLY A 95 -21.05 6.16 -12.81
N ARG A 96 -20.20 7.07 -12.32
CA ARG A 96 -19.29 7.85 -13.16
C ARG A 96 -17.92 7.19 -13.19
N LYS A 97 -17.44 6.95 -14.41
CA LYS A 97 -16.06 6.49 -14.63
C LYS A 97 -15.10 7.69 -14.59
N ALA A 98 -13.98 7.54 -13.92
CA ALA A 98 -12.88 8.49 -13.92
C ALA A 98 -11.57 7.72 -13.92
N SER A 99 -10.46 8.40 -14.23
CA SER A 99 -9.13 7.83 -14.04
C SER A 99 -8.62 8.20 -12.65
N PRO A 100 -8.09 7.24 -11.85
CA PRO A 100 -7.40 7.56 -10.60
C PRO A 100 -5.99 8.11 -10.84
N VAL A 101 -5.54 8.16 -12.09
CA VAL A 101 -4.21 8.61 -12.52
C VAL A 101 -4.30 9.62 -13.65
N SER A 102 -3.30 10.48 -13.77
CA SER A 102 -3.21 11.57 -14.74
C SER A 102 -1.76 11.91 -15.05
N ASP A 103 -1.52 12.90 -15.91
CA ASP A 103 -0.18 13.43 -16.23
C ASP A 103 0.58 13.97 -15.00
N SER A 104 -0.12 14.33 -13.93
CA SER A 104 0.49 14.78 -12.67
C SER A 104 0.78 13.67 -11.68
N THR A 105 0.46 12.42 -12.01
CA THR A 105 0.73 11.28 -11.15
C THR A 105 2.22 10.95 -11.16
N ASN A 106 2.81 10.77 -9.98
CA ASN A 106 4.19 10.30 -9.81
C ASN A 106 4.18 8.92 -9.16
N CYS A 107 5.27 8.16 -9.36
CA CYS A 107 5.59 7.01 -8.52
C CYS A 107 6.57 7.42 -7.43
N LEU A 108 6.45 6.80 -6.27
CA LEU A 108 7.46 6.86 -5.23
C LEU A 108 8.32 5.61 -5.28
N ILE A 109 9.64 5.79 -5.14
CA ILE A 109 10.59 4.68 -5.05
C ILE A 109 11.41 4.76 -3.77
N SER A 110 11.82 3.60 -3.26
CA SER A 110 12.66 3.50 -2.06
C SER A 110 13.52 2.24 -2.10
N GLU A 111 14.77 2.35 -1.69
CA GLU A 111 15.68 1.20 -1.57
C GLU A 111 15.50 0.46 -0.23
N ASP A 112 15.06 1.17 0.80
CA ASP A 112 14.93 0.67 2.17
C ASP A 112 13.49 0.56 2.69
N GLY A 113 12.50 1.07 1.92
CA GLY A 113 11.09 1.12 2.33
C GLY A 113 10.79 2.18 3.40
N ILE A 114 11.74 3.10 3.66
CA ILE A 114 11.64 4.16 4.66
C ILE A 114 11.84 5.54 4.02
N ASN A 115 12.90 5.67 3.22
CA ASN A 115 13.24 6.92 2.54
C ASN A 115 12.70 6.87 1.11
N TRP A 116 11.76 7.78 0.79
CA TRP A 116 11.03 7.78 -0.46
C TRP A 116 11.41 8.96 -1.34
N THR A 117 11.53 8.71 -2.63
CA THR A 117 11.80 9.73 -3.66
C THR A 117 10.76 9.63 -4.76
N ALA A 118 10.18 10.76 -5.16
CA ALA A 118 9.26 10.82 -6.28
C ALA A 118 10.02 10.74 -7.61
N ILE A 119 9.50 9.91 -8.52
CA ILE A 119 9.95 9.84 -9.91
C ILE A 119 8.79 10.19 -10.84
N PRO A 120 9.04 10.84 -11.98
CA PRO A 120 8.01 11.17 -12.94
C PRO A 120 7.45 9.91 -13.60
N THR A 121 6.20 10.00 -14.05
CA THR A 121 5.56 8.99 -14.88
C THR A 121 4.97 9.63 -16.13
N ASP A 122 4.91 8.86 -17.22
CA ASP A 122 4.20 9.24 -18.44
C ASP A 122 2.80 8.62 -18.41
N PHE A 123 1.77 9.46 -18.46
CA PHE A 123 0.40 8.99 -18.67
C PHE A 123 0.21 8.66 -20.15
N ILE A 124 -0.02 7.40 -20.45
CA ILE A 124 -0.09 6.93 -21.85
C ILE A 124 -1.49 6.40 -22.19
N THR A 125 -1.76 6.29 -23.50
CA THR A 125 -3.05 5.82 -24.04
C THR A 125 -3.52 4.54 -23.35
N GLY A 126 -4.83 4.47 -23.07
CA GLY A 126 -5.45 3.32 -22.42
C GLY A 126 -5.39 3.37 -20.90
N ASN A 127 -5.31 4.57 -20.33
CA ASN A 127 -5.31 4.77 -18.87
C ASN A 127 -4.19 3.98 -18.19
N ARG A 128 -2.94 4.22 -18.61
CA ARG A 128 -1.75 3.51 -18.13
C ARG A 128 -0.67 4.51 -17.73
N LEU A 129 0.15 4.13 -16.76
CA LEU A 129 1.34 4.88 -16.34
C LEU A 129 2.60 4.14 -16.74
N LYS A 130 3.49 4.80 -17.47
CA LYS A 130 4.81 4.31 -17.83
C LYS A 130 5.86 5.05 -17.01
N PHE A 131 6.85 4.34 -16.49
CA PHE A 131 7.99 4.91 -15.79
C PHE A 131 9.23 4.04 -15.93
N GLN A 132 10.36 4.61 -15.60
CA GLN A 132 11.66 3.94 -15.65
C GLN A 132 12.31 3.98 -14.27
N VAL A 133 13.01 2.90 -13.93
CA VAL A 133 13.79 2.80 -12.70
C VAL A 133 15.19 2.29 -13.01
N HIS A 134 16.15 2.81 -12.27
CA HIS A 134 17.52 2.31 -12.23
C HIS A 134 17.74 1.54 -10.92
N MET A 135 18.16 0.29 -11.00
CA MET A 135 18.41 -0.56 -9.86
C MET A 135 19.81 -0.30 -9.29
N LYS A 136 19.93 0.45 -8.21
CA LYS A 136 21.23 0.61 -7.52
C LYS A 136 21.63 -0.67 -6.77
N GLY A 137 20.65 -1.34 -6.16
CA GLY A 137 20.79 -2.62 -5.48
C GLY A 137 19.96 -3.72 -6.14
N ASP A 138 19.80 -4.83 -5.46
CA ASP A 138 19.02 -5.99 -5.93
C ASP A 138 17.50 -5.85 -5.64
N LYS A 139 17.08 -4.81 -4.89
CA LYS A 139 15.71 -4.54 -4.49
C LYS A 139 15.37 -3.07 -4.64
N LEU A 140 14.12 -2.78 -5.03
CA LEU A 140 13.56 -1.44 -5.08
C LEU A 140 12.07 -1.51 -4.78
N TYR A 141 11.61 -0.75 -3.80
CA TYR A 141 10.18 -0.58 -3.52
C TYR A 141 9.59 0.50 -4.42
N VAL A 142 8.37 0.27 -4.88
CA VAL A 142 7.61 1.21 -5.71
C VAL A 142 6.21 1.37 -5.11
N ALA A 143 5.77 2.61 -4.91
CA ALA A 143 4.48 2.90 -4.32
C ALA A 143 3.78 4.09 -5.00
N SER A 144 2.45 4.14 -4.87
CA SER A 144 1.64 5.30 -5.30
C SER A 144 1.79 6.49 -4.36
N VAL A 145 1.91 6.21 -3.08
CA VAL A 145 2.09 7.16 -1.97
C VAL A 145 2.97 6.50 -0.92
N GLU A 146 3.57 7.28 -0.04
CA GLU A 146 4.35 6.74 1.08
C GLU A 146 3.47 5.83 1.95
N PRO A 147 3.79 4.53 2.03
CA PRO A 147 2.98 3.57 2.77
C PRO A 147 3.00 3.86 4.27
N TYR A 148 1.86 3.64 4.95
CA TYR A 148 1.79 3.57 6.40
C TYR A 148 1.35 2.15 6.78
N ARG A 149 2.22 1.41 7.45
CA ARG A 149 2.06 -0.01 7.76
C ARG A 149 1.60 -0.21 9.20
N LEU A 150 1.11 -1.40 9.52
CA LEU A 150 0.83 -1.77 10.92
C LEU A 150 2.09 -1.70 11.77
N SER A 151 3.24 -2.10 11.22
CA SER A 151 4.53 -1.97 11.88
C SER A 151 4.91 -0.52 12.20
N ASP A 152 4.48 0.46 11.40
CA ASP A 152 4.69 1.88 11.70
C ASP A 152 3.78 2.34 12.86
N LEU A 153 2.53 1.86 12.91
CA LEU A 153 1.63 2.09 14.04
C LEU A 153 2.17 1.46 15.33
N GLU A 154 2.70 0.23 15.28
CA GLU A 154 3.27 -0.44 16.46
C GLU A 154 4.51 0.30 17.00
N LYS A 155 5.35 0.86 16.11
CA LYS A 155 6.46 1.73 16.51
C LYS A 155 5.95 2.97 17.24
N LEU A 156 4.94 3.65 16.68
CA LEU A 156 4.32 4.80 17.34
C LEU A 156 3.78 4.42 18.72
N LYS A 157 3.00 3.35 18.84
CA LYS A 157 2.44 2.87 20.11
C LYS A 157 3.53 2.59 21.13
N THR A 158 4.61 1.93 20.72
CA THR A 158 5.77 1.66 21.58
C THR A 158 6.43 2.95 22.06
N GLU A 159 6.58 3.94 21.18
CA GLU A 159 7.18 5.24 21.49
C GLU A 159 6.37 6.00 22.54
N ILE A 160 5.03 6.05 22.37
CA ILE A 160 4.16 6.89 23.18
C ILE A 160 3.59 6.21 24.44
N SER A 161 3.59 4.89 24.52
CA SER A 161 2.93 4.10 25.58
C SER A 161 3.39 4.42 27.00
N LYS A 162 4.59 4.95 27.16
CA LYS A 162 5.15 5.34 28.47
C LYS A 162 4.78 6.74 28.92
N ASN A 163 4.13 7.52 28.05
CA ASN A 163 3.71 8.88 28.39
C ASN A 163 2.43 8.81 29.24
N PRO A 164 2.39 9.44 30.42
CA PRO A 164 1.24 9.40 31.33
C PRO A 164 -0.04 10.04 30.76
N LEU A 165 0.08 10.84 29.71
CA LEU A 165 -1.05 11.44 29.00
C LEU A 165 -1.62 10.53 27.90
N VAL A 166 -1.09 9.31 27.73
CA VAL A 166 -1.50 8.39 26.66
C VAL A 166 -2.17 7.15 27.24
N GLU A 167 -3.34 6.84 26.72
CA GLU A 167 -4.05 5.58 26.94
C GLU A 167 -4.30 4.90 25.60
N ILE A 168 -3.91 3.63 25.47
CA ILE A 168 -4.21 2.80 24.31
C ILE A 168 -5.15 1.70 24.75
N SER A 169 -6.35 1.65 24.17
CA SER A 169 -7.37 0.67 24.53
C SER A 169 -8.01 0.03 23.32
N THR A 170 -8.41 -1.23 23.45
CA THR A 170 -9.13 -1.98 22.41
C THR A 170 -10.62 -1.71 22.55
N ILE A 171 -11.25 -1.23 21.47
CA ILE A 171 -12.69 -0.94 21.40
C ILE A 171 -13.49 -2.01 20.65
N GLY A 172 -12.82 -2.97 20.04
CA GLY A 172 -13.45 -4.05 19.27
C GLY A 172 -12.43 -4.89 18.53
N LYS A 173 -12.93 -5.71 17.60
CA LYS A 173 -12.09 -6.54 16.74
C LYS A 173 -12.56 -6.47 15.29
N THR A 174 -11.62 -6.62 14.36
CA THR A 174 -11.92 -6.82 12.94
C THR A 174 -12.52 -8.20 12.70
N VAL A 175 -13.03 -8.45 11.48
CA VAL A 175 -13.53 -9.77 11.06
C VAL A 175 -12.44 -10.85 11.20
N GLU A 176 -11.18 -10.50 11.01
CA GLU A 176 -10.02 -11.40 11.18
C GLU A 176 -9.54 -11.50 12.64
N GLY A 177 -10.27 -10.93 13.60
CA GLY A 177 -9.95 -10.98 15.02
C GLY A 177 -8.85 -10.01 15.49
N ARG A 178 -8.35 -9.14 14.63
CA ARG A 178 -7.35 -8.11 15.01
C ARG A 178 -7.99 -7.06 15.90
N PRO A 179 -7.29 -6.54 16.95
CA PRO A 179 -7.83 -5.49 17.79
C PRO A 179 -8.08 -4.21 16.98
N LEU A 180 -9.23 -3.59 17.24
CA LEU A 180 -9.51 -2.20 16.85
C LEU A 180 -9.16 -1.34 18.05
N GLU A 181 -8.13 -0.53 17.90
CA GLU A 181 -7.57 0.26 19.00
C GLU A 181 -7.89 1.74 18.85
N ILE A 182 -8.03 2.40 19.99
CA ILE A 182 -8.09 3.86 20.10
C ILE A 182 -6.91 4.35 20.94
N ILE A 183 -6.28 5.41 20.46
CA ILE A 183 -5.24 6.13 21.20
C ILE A 183 -5.88 7.40 21.75
N ARG A 184 -5.92 7.52 23.06
CA ARG A 184 -6.34 8.75 23.75
C ARG A 184 -5.12 9.51 24.20
N VAL A 185 -5.12 10.81 23.99
CA VAL A 185 -4.01 11.69 24.35
C VAL A 185 -4.58 12.89 25.10
N GLY A 186 -4.13 13.13 26.34
CA GLY A 186 -4.51 14.25 27.16
C GLY A 186 -5.24 13.88 28.45
N ASN A 187 -5.86 14.88 29.09
CA ASN A 187 -6.58 14.72 30.32
C ASN A 187 -7.88 13.90 30.12
N PRO A 188 -8.07 12.75 30.81
CA PRO A 188 -9.27 11.93 30.67
C PRO A 188 -10.54 12.65 31.13
N ASP A 189 -10.43 13.64 32.01
CA ASP A 189 -11.54 14.42 32.59
C ASP A 189 -11.80 15.73 31.82
N ALA A 190 -11.13 15.97 30.71
CA ALA A 190 -11.31 17.15 29.88
C ALA A 190 -12.78 17.30 29.45
N HIS A 191 -13.29 18.52 29.58
CA HIS A 191 -14.66 18.84 29.19
C HIS A 191 -14.89 18.74 27.68
N TYR A 192 -13.91 19.12 26.89
CA TYR A 192 -13.96 19.03 25.44
C TYR A 192 -13.09 17.86 24.95
N ARG A 193 -13.61 17.11 23.96
CA ARG A 193 -12.92 15.98 23.35
C ARG A 193 -13.00 16.10 21.85
N VAL A 194 -11.90 15.82 21.17
CA VAL A 194 -11.81 15.79 19.72
C VAL A 194 -11.59 14.35 19.27
N PHE A 195 -12.44 13.85 18.38
CA PHE A 195 -12.27 12.56 17.75
C PHE A 195 -11.66 12.75 16.36
N ILE A 196 -10.50 12.13 16.14
CA ILE A 196 -9.79 12.16 14.86
C ILE A 196 -9.76 10.74 14.30
N ARG A 197 -10.12 10.62 13.04
CA ARG A 197 -10.03 9.37 12.28
C ARG A 197 -9.17 9.59 11.04
N ALA A 198 -8.20 8.71 10.81
CA ALA A 198 -7.39 8.68 9.60
C ALA A 198 -7.63 7.39 8.81
N ARG A 199 -7.31 7.40 7.52
CA ARG A 199 -7.37 6.26 6.61
C ARG A 199 -8.74 5.60 6.58
N ALA A 200 -9.76 6.38 6.22
CA ALA A 200 -11.11 5.84 5.98
C ALA A 200 -11.11 4.80 4.86
N HIS A 201 -10.24 4.98 3.86
CA HIS A 201 -10.01 4.03 2.77
C HIS A 201 -8.57 3.52 2.79
N SER A 202 -8.35 2.33 2.29
CA SER A 202 -7.06 1.63 2.33
C SER A 202 -5.93 2.38 1.58
N TRP A 203 -6.27 3.13 0.56
CA TRP A 203 -5.34 3.91 -0.27
C TRP A 203 -5.00 5.32 0.23
N GLU A 204 -5.46 5.69 1.44
CA GLU A 204 -5.24 7.03 2.04
C GLU A 204 -4.25 7.00 3.23
N PRO A 205 -3.01 6.51 3.08
CA PRO A 205 -2.07 6.39 4.21
C PRO A 205 -1.56 7.74 4.72
N GLY A 206 -1.65 8.82 3.91
CA GLY A 206 -1.17 10.15 4.30
C GLY A 206 -1.81 10.69 5.57
N GLY A 207 -3.10 10.41 5.79
CA GLY A 207 -3.80 10.80 7.02
C GLY A 207 -3.19 10.20 8.28
N ASN A 208 -2.65 8.98 8.20
CA ASN A 208 -1.99 8.32 9.32
C ASN A 208 -0.69 9.04 9.70
N TRP A 209 0.12 9.45 8.71
CA TRP A 209 1.34 10.23 8.96
C TRP A 209 1.03 11.58 9.62
N VAL A 210 -0.05 12.25 9.17
CA VAL A 210 -0.51 13.51 9.78
C VAL A 210 -0.93 13.31 11.23
N VAL A 211 -1.75 12.30 11.52
CA VAL A 211 -2.19 12.00 12.90
C VAL A 211 -1.01 11.60 13.78
N GLN A 212 -0.08 10.80 13.28
CA GLN A 212 1.14 10.45 14.00
C GLN A 212 1.97 11.70 14.35
N GLY A 213 2.15 12.62 13.39
CA GLY A 213 2.82 13.90 13.61
C GLY A 213 2.10 14.76 14.64
N LEU A 214 0.77 14.82 14.60
CA LEU A 214 -0.04 15.54 15.58
C LEU A 214 0.13 14.95 16.98
N ILE A 215 0.05 13.63 17.15
CA ILE A 215 0.26 12.97 18.45
C ILE A 215 1.63 13.33 19.02
N ARG A 216 2.69 13.21 18.22
CA ARG A 216 4.04 13.58 18.64
C ARG A 216 4.16 15.04 19.03
N GLY A 217 3.55 15.94 18.25
CA GLY A 217 3.54 17.38 18.55
C GLY A 217 2.83 17.69 19.87
N LEU A 218 1.68 17.07 20.12
CA LEU A 218 0.94 17.24 21.37
C LEU A 218 1.71 16.72 22.59
N LEU A 219 2.49 15.66 22.45
CA LEU A 219 3.27 15.04 23.52
C LEU A 219 4.64 15.71 23.77
N GLN A 220 5.03 16.69 22.95
CA GLN A 220 6.21 17.52 23.24
C GLN A 220 5.93 18.47 24.42
N LYS A 221 7.01 18.91 25.10
CA LYS A 221 6.89 19.77 26.31
C LYS A 221 6.01 21.00 26.07
N ASP A 222 6.14 21.61 24.90
CA ASP A 222 5.37 22.81 24.55
C ASP A 222 3.91 22.50 24.19
N GLY A 223 3.62 21.27 23.78
CA GLY A 223 2.27 20.78 23.48
C GLY A 223 1.48 20.35 24.72
N ASN A 224 2.16 19.95 25.80
CA ASN A 224 1.52 19.44 27.01
C ASN A 224 0.62 20.49 27.70
N SER A 225 0.86 21.79 27.51
CA SER A 225 0.02 22.86 28.06
C SER A 225 -1.40 22.86 27.48
N TYR A 226 -1.57 22.39 26.24
CA TYR A 226 -2.88 22.26 25.59
C TYR A 226 -3.64 21.00 26.04
N LEU A 227 -2.95 20.03 26.62
CA LEU A 227 -3.52 18.74 27.05
C LEU A 227 -3.89 18.70 28.53
N ALA A 228 -3.40 19.65 29.30
CA ALA A 228 -3.58 19.72 30.76
C ALA A 228 -4.81 20.54 31.20
N GLY A 229 -5.48 21.23 30.25
CA GLY A 229 -6.63 22.12 30.50
C GLY A 229 -7.99 21.42 30.56
#